data_9ff4b581b0e2a25d36f57882c8707115
#
_entry.id   9ff4b581b0e2a25d36f57882c8707115
#
_cell.length_a   1.000
_cell.length_b   1.000
_cell.length_c   1.000
_cell.angle_alpha   90.00
_cell.angle_beta   90.00
_cell.angle_gamma   90.00
#
_symmetry.space_group_name_H-M   'P 1'
#
loop_
_entity.id
_entity.type
_entity.pdbx_description
1 polymer ?
#
loop_
_entity_poly.entity_id
_entity_poly.type
_entity_poly.pdbx_seq_one_letter_code
_entity_poly.pdbx_strand_id
1 'polypeptide(L)'
;MADLARVLLLATLAAAAPQALAQSFAGNEIVAGTAAELSTAIATRHAELENDLEAIAMLVDTLILPRFDMRRGSRAILAEHWDSASPTDRDRFVTAFYEYLVATYGDLLLYFKPDTLRVLPFDGDAANSPARVHTIITLNDGTEVDVDFVMIGGGGEWRVVDIEAEGVSYVRTYRSQFRVDIAVDGLGSVIEWLEQKAASVPASATR
;
A
#
# COMPACT_ATOMS: atom_id res chain seq x y z
N MET A 1 78.03 24.07 12.52
CA MET A 1 76.94 24.81 13.11
C MET A 1 75.69 24.24 12.51
N ALA A 2 74.94 23.60 13.37
CA ALA A 2 73.87 22.69 13.00
C ALA A 2 72.54 23.40 12.85
N ASP A 3 71.90 23.18 11.74
CA ASP A 3 70.50 23.55 11.57
C ASP A 3 69.62 22.30 11.65
N LEU A 4 68.85 22.20 12.72
CA LEU A 4 67.87 21.16 12.95
C LEU A 4 66.58 21.56 12.19
N ALA A 5 66.37 20.93 11.07
CA ALA A 5 65.07 20.97 10.39
C ALA A 5 64.06 20.06 11.11
N ARG A 6 63.15 20.68 11.85
CA ARG A 6 61.98 20.00 12.44
C ARG A 6 60.96 19.77 11.34
N VAL A 7 60.87 18.56 10.86
CA VAL A 7 59.77 18.10 10.02
C VAL A 7 58.55 17.87 10.90
N LEU A 8 57.58 18.77 10.83
CA LEU A 8 56.24 18.62 11.43
C LEU A 8 55.44 17.69 10.51
N LEU A 9 55.27 16.44 10.93
CA LEU A 9 54.38 15.47 10.31
C LEU A 9 52.95 15.78 10.76
N LEU A 10 52.19 16.54 9.95
CA LEU A 10 50.77 16.72 10.14
C LEU A 10 50.04 15.44 9.71
N ALA A 11 49.73 14.59 10.68
CA ALA A 11 48.82 13.47 10.48
C ALA A 11 47.39 14.03 10.35
N THR A 12 46.90 14.19 9.14
CA THR A 12 45.49 14.45 8.88
C THR A 12 44.69 13.16 9.17
N LEU A 13 44.11 13.14 10.38
CA LEU A 13 43.14 12.13 10.78
C LEU A 13 41.86 12.41 9.97
N ALA A 14 41.71 11.73 8.82
CA ALA A 14 40.46 11.74 8.10
C ALA A 14 39.40 11.01 8.94
N ALA A 15 38.55 11.81 9.61
CA ALA A 15 37.40 11.28 10.29
C ALA A 15 36.45 10.71 9.19
N ALA A 16 36.53 9.39 8.98
CA ALA A 16 35.51 8.66 8.25
C ALA A 16 34.20 8.80 9.04
N ALA A 17 33.33 9.68 8.60
CA ALA A 17 31.95 9.71 9.10
C ALA A 17 31.36 8.32 8.84
N PRO A 18 30.74 7.69 9.85
CA PRO A 18 30.05 6.44 9.60
C PRO A 18 28.95 6.74 8.59
N GLN A 19 29.07 6.21 7.38
CA GLN A 19 27.96 6.12 6.46
C GLN A 19 26.98 5.18 7.16
N ALA A 20 25.91 5.74 7.73
CA ALA A 20 24.77 4.97 8.17
C ALA A 20 24.28 4.20 6.93
N LEU A 21 24.59 2.91 6.87
CA LEU A 21 23.99 2.00 5.91
C LEU A 21 22.49 2.11 6.19
N ALA A 22 21.74 2.78 5.32
CA ALA A 22 20.30 2.75 5.37
C ALA A 22 19.92 1.27 5.36
N GLN A 23 19.33 0.80 6.46
CA GLN A 23 18.87 -0.58 6.54
C GLN A 23 17.84 -0.76 5.44
N SER A 24 18.10 -1.66 4.49
CA SER A 24 17.14 -1.99 3.47
C SER A 24 15.99 -2.73 4.17
N PHE A 25 14.82 -2.12 4.15
CA PHE A 25 13.61 -2.75 4.62
C PHE A 25 12.94 -3.48 3.45
N ALA A 26 12.71 -4.78 3.60
CA ALA A 26 12.10 -5.59 2.55
C ALA A 26 10.74 -5.04 2.09
N GLY A 27 10.00 -4.37 2.97
CA GLY A 27 8.76 -3.66 2.62
C GLY A 27 8.96 -2.58 1.57
N ASN A 28 10.05 -1.80 1.65
CA ASN A 28 10.37 -0.78 0.65
C ASN A 28 10.61 -1.41 -0.73
N GLU A 29 11.32 -2.55 -0.77
CA GLU A 29 11.59 -3.30 -2.01
C GLU A 29 10.29 -3.87 -2.60
N ILE A 30 9.40 -4.39 -1.76
CA ILE A 30 8.09 -4.91 -2.17
C ILE A 30 7.25 -3.78 -2.79
N VAL A 31 7.13 -2.63 -2.15
CA VAL A 31 6.34 -1.50 -2.66
C VAL A 31 6.94 -0.96 -3.96
N ALA A 32 8.25 -0.69 -3.99
CA ALA A 32 8.92 -0.19 -5.18
C ALA A 32 8.86 -1.18 -6.35
N GLY A 33 9.09 -2.47 -6.11
CA GLY A 33 9.00 -3.52 -7.11
C GLY A 33 7.60 -3.67 -7.69
N THR A 34 6.57 -3.70 -6.82
CA THR A 34 5.17 -3.77 -7.26
C THR A 34 4.78 -2.56 -8.09
N ALA A 35 5.21 -1.35 -7.70
CA ALA A 35 4.97 -0.14 -8.47
C ALA A 35 5.61 -0.18 -9.87
N ALA A 36 6.84 -0.68 -9.97
CA ALA A 36 7.54 -0.82 -11.26
C ALA A 36 6.88 -1.87 -12.17
N GLU A 37 6.49 -3.03 -11.60
CA GLU A 37 5.75 -4.08 -12.32
C GLU A 37 4.41 -3.57 -12.83
N LEU A 38 3.64 -2.90 -11.96
CA LEU A 38 2.34 -2.30 -12.28
C LEU A 38 2.47 -1.28 -13.41
N SER A 39 3.42 -0.38 -13.30
CA SER A 39 3.68 0.64 -14.32
C SER A 39 4.03 0.04 -15.68
N THR A 40 4.87 -0.99 -15.71
CA THR A 40 5.23 -1.70 -16.93
C THR A 40 4.01 -2.37 -17.56
N ALA A 41 3.17 -3.01 -16.73
CA ALA A 41 1.96 -3.67 -17.19
C ALA A 41 0.95 -2.65 -17.76
N ILE A 42 0.76 -1.51 -17.09
CA ILE A 42 -0.13 -0.44 -17.58
C ILE A 42 0.39 0.14 -18.90
N ALA A 43 1.68 0.47 -19.00
CA ALA A 43 2.27 1.03 -20.21
C ALA A 43 2.15 0.09 -21.43
N THR A 44 2.24 -1.23 -21.22
CA THR A 44 2.15 -2.23 -22.29
C THR A 44 0.72 -2.60 -22.67
N ARG A 45 -0.25 -2.48 -21.74
CA ARG A 45 -1.63 -2.94 -21.91
C ARG A 45 -2.65 -1.81 -21.82
N HIS A 46 -2.23 -0.55 -21.91
CA HIS A 46 -3.08 0.63 -21.67
C HIS A 46 -4.40 0.59 -22.46
N ALA A 47 -4.34 0.33 -23.76
CA ALA A 47 -5.52 0.29 -24.62
C ALA A 47 -6.50 -0.85 -24.28
N GLU A 48 -6.02 -1.96 -23.73
CA GLU A 48 -6.86 -3.05 -23.21
C GLU A 48 -7.52 -2.63 -21.89
N LEU A 49 -6.73 -2.06 -20.97
CA LEU A 49 -7.17 -1.71 -19.63
C LEU A 49 -8.18 -0.55 -19.60
N GLU A 50 -8.09 0.42 -20.54
CA GLU A 50 -8.94 1.62 -20.56
C GLU A 50 -10.46 1.32 -20.62
N ASN A 51 -10.84 0.16 -21.17
CA ASN A 51 -12.24 -0.17 -21.41
C ASN A 51 -12.66 -1.55 -20.87
N ASP A 52 -11.80 -2.17 -20.08
CA ASP A 52 -12.01 -3.54 -19.59
C ASP A 52 -11.71 -3.64 -18.08
N LEU A 53 -12.77 -3.52 -17.26
CA LEU A 53 -12.67 -3.67 -15.80
C LEU A 53 -12.21 -5.08 -15.40
N GLU A 54 -12.53 -6.11 -16.19
CA GLU A 54 -12.07 -7.47 -15.92
C GLU A 54 -10.55 -7.57 -16.12
N ALA A 55 -10.00 -6.93 -17.15
CA ALA A 55 -8.56 -6.83 -17.35
C ALA A 55 -7.86 -6.05 -16.22
N ILE A 56 -8.50 -4.98 -15.71
CA ILE A 56 -8.01 -4.26 -14.52
C ILE A 56 -8.04 -5.18 -13.29
N ALA A 57 -9.14 -5.90 -13.05
CA ALA A 57 -9.26 -6.84 -11.94
C ALA A 57 -8.18 -7.93 -12.00
N MET A 58 -7.94 -8.53 -13.17
CA MET A 58 -6.86 -9.50 -13.36
C MET A 58 -5.47 -8.91 -13.08
N LEU A 59 -5.23 -7.64 -13.42
CA LEU A 59 -3.99 -6.96 -13.12
C LEU A 59 -3.81 -6.78 -11.61
N VAL A 60 -4.87 -6.36 -10.91
CA VAL A 60 -4.90 -6.24 -9.45
C VAL A 60 -4.67 -7.60 -8.79
N ASP A 61 -5.36 -8.64 -9.23
CA ASP A 61 -5.23 -10.01 -8.71
C ASP A 61 -3.80 -10.55 -8.84
N THR A 62 -3.14 -10.21 -9.93
CA THR A 62 -1.81 -10.75 -10.24
C THR A 62 -0.70 -9.99 -9.53
N LEU A 63 -0.76 -8.66 -9.48
CA LEU A 63 0.35 -7.81 -9.03
C LEU A 63 0.12 -7.22 -7.63
N ILE A 64 -1.11 -6.82 -7.30
CA ILE A 64 -1.41 -6.07 -6.08
C ILE A 64 -1.91 -6.98 -4.97
N LEU A 65 -2.93 -7.80 -5.22
CA LEU A 65 -3.57 -8.63 -4.21
C LEU A 65 -2.58 -9.55 -3.46
N PRO A 66 -1.56 -10.17 -4.09
CA PRO A 66 -0.58 -10.98 -3.37
C PRO A 66 0.27 -10.20 -2.35
N ARG A 67 0.30 -8.87 -2.45
CA ARG A 67 1.03 -7.99 -1.54
C ARG A 67 0.20 -7.56 -0.32
N PHE A 68 -1.11 -7.85 -0.33
CA PHE A 68 -2.03 -7.50 0.73
C PHE A 68 -2.44 -8.72 1.58
N ASP A 69 -2.60 -8.50 2.88
CA ASP A 69 -3.34 -9.43 3.74
C ASP A 69 -4.78 -8.92 3.91
N MET A 70 -5.60 -9.19 2.89
CA MET A 70 -7.00 -8.75 2.86
C MET A 70 -7.79 -9.24 4.07
N ARG A 71 -7.48 -10.46 4.56
CA ARG A 71 -8.18 -11.03 5.71
C ARG A 71 -7.86 -10.28 7.01
N ARG A 72 -6.61 -9.91 7.23
CA ARG A 72 -6.23 -9.11 8.40
C ARG A 72 -6.73 -7.67 8.30
N GLY A 73 -6.67 -7.05 7.12
CA GLY A 73 -7.28 -5.75 6.87
C GLY A 73 -8.77 -5.77 7.17
N SER A 74 -9.51 -6.74 6.63
CA SER A 74 -10.95 -6.91 6.88
C SER A 74 -11.27 -7.18 8.35
N ARG A 75 -10.46 -7.99 9.04
CA ARG A 75 -10.60 -8.18 10.49
C ARG A 75 -10.43 -6.88 11.25
N ALA A 76 -9.48 -6.06 10.87
CA ALA A 76 -9.25 -4.77 11.49
C ALA A 76 -10.40 -3.77 11.21
N ILE A 77 -11.03 -3.85 10.04
CA ILE A 77 -12.22 -3.06 9.68
C ILE A 77 -13.43 -3.48 10.52
N LEU A 78 -13.75 -4.77 10.56
CA LEU A 78 -14.91 -5.27 11.32
C LEU A 78 -14.74 -5.21 12.84
N ALA A 79 -13.48 -5.17 13.32
CA ALA A 79 -13.12 -5.05 14.72
C ALA A 79 -13.90 -6.04 15.63
N GLU A 80 -14.72 -5.54 16.56
CA GLU A 80 -15.54 -6.35 17.48
C GLU A 80 -16.56 -7.25 16.75
N HIS A 81 -17.00 -6.88 15.57
CA HIS A 81 -17.96 -7.67 14.78
C HIS A 81 -17.31 -8.89 14.12
N TRP A 82 -15.98 -8.89 13.96
CA TRP A 82 -15.27 -10.01 13.35
C TRP A 82 -15.42 -11.31 14.12
N ASP A 83 -15.24 -11.27 15.42
CA ASP A 83 -15.25 -12.48 16.25
C ASP A 83 -16.68 -13.05 16.43
N SER A 84 -17.71 -12.21 16.33
CA SER A 84 -19.13 -12.61 16.35
C SER A 84 -19.67 -13.09 14.99
N ALA A 85 -19.00 -12.74 13.88
CA ALA A 85 -19.40 -13.16 12.54
C ALA A 85 -19.14 -14.66 12.31
N SER A 86 -20.00 -15.32 11.53
CA SER A 86 -19.77 -16.69 11.09
C SER A 86 -18.53 -16.79 10.17
N PRO A 87 -17.87 -17.95 10.06
CA PRO A 87 -16.79 -18.14 9.09
C PRO A 87 -17.21 -17.76 7.64
N THR A 88 -18.42 -18.11 7.25
CA THR A 88 -19.00 -17.80 5.94
C THR A 88 -19.15 -16.28 5.74
N ASP A 89 -19.65 -15.55 6.73
CA ASP A 89 -19.82 -14.10 6.61
C ASP A 89 -18.47 -13.38 6.58
N ARG A 90 -17.47 -13.87 7.33
CA ARG A 90 -16.10 -13.36 7.25
C ARG A 90 -15.53 -13.50 5.83
N ASP A 91 -15.68 -14.68 5.24
CA ASP A 91 -15.16 -14.94 3.90
C ASP A 91 -15.92 -14.12 2.84
N ARG A 92 -17.26 -14.03 2.94
CA ARG A 92 -18.08 -13.17 2.09
C ARG A 92 -17.67 -11.70 2.21
N PHE A 93 -17.48 -11.20 3.44
CA PHE A 93 -17.05 -9.81 3.64
C PHE A 93 -15.69 -9.53 2.99
N VAL A 94 -14.70 -10.41 3.19
CA VAL A 94 -13.37 -10.26 2.57
C VAL A 94 -13.46 -10.17 1.06
N THR A 95 -14.24 -11.07 0.44
CA THR A 95 -14.43 -11.10 -1.01
C THR A 95 -15.18 -9.86 -1.50
N ALA A 96 -16.34 -9.56 -0.90
CA ALA A 96 -17.16 -8.41 -1.30
C ALA A 96 -16.45 -7.07 -1.11
N PHE A 97 -15.68 -6.92 -0.03
CA PHE A 97 -14.90 -5.71 0.20
C PHE A 97 -13.77 -5.56 -0.82
N TYR A 98 -13.07 -6.63 -1.17
CA TYR A 98 -12.08 -6.64 -2.23
C TYR A 98 -12.68 -6.22 -3.59
N GLU A 99 -13.76 -6.88 -4.00
CA GLU A 99 -14.46 -6.58 -5.25
C GLU A 99 -14.96 -5.13 -5.29
N TYR A 100 -15.49 -4.64 -4.18
CA TYR A 100 -15.90 -3.24 -4.03
C TYR A 100 -14.72 -2.27 -4.21
N LEU A 101 -13.53 -2.58 -3.64
CA LEU A 101 -12.34 -1.74 -3.82
C LEU A 101 -11.88 -1.73 -5.28
N VAL A 102 -11.85 -2.88 -5.94
CA VAL A 102 -11.47 -2.97 -7.37
C VAL A 102 -12.46 -2.19 -8.23
N ALA A 103 -13.76 -2.38 -8.01
CA ALA A 103 -14.79 -1.66 -8.76
C ALA A 103 -14.75 -0.15 -8.55
N THR A 104 -14.44 0.30 -7.32
CA THR A 104 -14.46 1.73 -6.96
C THR A 104 -13.18 2.46 -7.36
N TYR A 105 -12.04 1.78 -7.30
CA TYR A 105 -10.72 2.42 -7.44
C TYR A 105 -9.86 1.84 -8.55
N GLY A 106 -10.30 0.75 -9.22
CA GLY A 106 -9.47 0.04 -10.19
C GLY A 106 -9.05 0.92 -11.37
N ASP A 107 -9.93 1.76 -11.88
CA ASP A 107 -9.62 2.68 -12.99
C ASP A 107 -8.62 3.79 -12.59
N LEU A 108 -8.45 4.10 -11.31
CA LEU A 108 -7.39 5.01 -10.88
C LEU A 108 -5.99 4.48 -11.21
N LEU A 109 -5.84 3.16 -11.34
CA LEU A 109 -4.57 2.55 -11.74
C LEU A 109 -4.13 2.99 -13.15
N LEU A 110 -5.06 3.33 -14.04
CA LEU A 110 -4.75 3.80 -15.40
C LEU A 110 -4.00 5.13 -15.41
N TYR A 111 -4.17 5.92 -14.36
CA TYR A 111 -3.48 7.20 -14.19
C TYR A 111 -2.12 7.06 -13.48
N PHE A 112 -1.80 5.85 -13.03
CA PHE A 112 -0.54 5.59 -12.35
C PHE A 112 0.63 5.62 -13.35
N LYS A 113 1.63 6.45 -13.07
CA LYS A 113 2.87 6.57 -13.86
C LYS A 113 4.07 6.14 -13.00
N PRO A 114 5.09 5.52 -13.61
CA PRO A 114 6.26 5.03 -12.87
C PRO A 114 6.94 6.08 -12.03
N ASP A 115 7.03 7.30 -12.57
CA ASP A 115 7.78 8.40 -11.98
C ASP A 115 7.00 9.13 -10.88
N THR A 116 5.74 8.72 -10.64
CA THR A 116 4.87 9.41 -9.67
C THR A 116 5.00 8.87 -8.27
N LEU A 117 5.48 7.63 -8.06
CA LEU A 117 5.66 7.07 -6.73
C LEU A 117 7.14 7.04 -6.34
N ARG A 118 7.47 7.72 -5.26
CA ARG A 118 8.80 7.75 -4.65
C ARG A 118 8.74 7.09 -3.27
N VAL A 119 9.43 5.97 -3.12
CA VAL A 119 9.60 5.29 -1.82
C VAL A 119 10.68 6.01 -1.03
N LEU A 120 10.37 6.44 0.19
CA LEU A 120 11.32 7.12 1.07
C LEU A 120 12.23 6.12 1.80
N PRO A 121 13.42 6.55 2.23
CA PRO A 121 14.28 5.70 3.07
C PRO A 121 13.52 5.23 4.32
N PHE A 122 13.70 3.96 4.68
CA PHE A 122 13.10 3.41 5.88
C PHE A 122 13.78 3.97 7.12
N ASP A 123 13.00 4.53 8.04
CA ASP A 123 13.48 5.17 9.27
C ASP A 123 13.07 4.41 10.55
N GLY A 124 12.41 3.25 10.39
CA GLY A 124 11.94 2.40 11.48
C GLY A 124 12.90 1.27 11.85
N ASP A 125 12.43 0.40 12.72
CA ASP A 125 13.11 -0.86 13.05
C ASP A 125 12.45 -2.00 12.22
N ALA A 126 13.22 -2.57 11.29
CA ALA A 126 12.77 -3.65 10.41
C ALA A 126 12.43 -4.96 11.16
N ALA A 127 12.80 -5.09 12.43
CA ALA A 127 12.40 -6.22 13.28
C ALA A 127 11.00 -6.04 13.87
N ASN A 128 10.44 -4.83 13.86
CA ASN A 128 9.15 -4.52 14.45
C ASN A 128 8.01 -4.66 13.42
N SER A 129 6.91 -5.23 13.87
CA SER A 129 5.66 -5.33 13.12
C SER A 129 4.53 -4.72 13.97
N PRO A 130 3.67 -3.83 13.47
CA PRO A 130 3.65 -3.33 12.09
C PRO A 130 4.79 -2.35 11.75
N ALA A 131 5.22 -2.36 10.49
CA ALA A 131 6.17 -1.40 9.92
C ALA A 131 5.47 -0.53 8.87
N ARG A 132 6.02 0.67 8.59
CA ARG A 132 5.47 1.60 7.59
C ARG A 132 6.46 1.80 6.46
N VAL A 133 5.98 1.72 5.24
CA VAL A 133 6.70 2.18 4.05
C VAL A 133 6.13 3.54 3.68
N HIS A 134 6.94 4.57 3.86
CA HIS A 134 6.58 5.94 3.50
C HIS A 134 6.81 6.17 2.02
N THR A 135 5.82 6.69 1.33
CA THR A 135 5.91 7.03 -0.08
C THR A 135 5.31 8.41 -0.34
N ILE A 136 5.76 9.03 -1.41
CA ILE A 136 5.14 10.24 -1.96
C ILE A 136 4.65 9.93 -3.36
N ILE A 137 3.39 10.24 -3.63
CA ILE A 137 2.79 10.15 -4.96
C ILE A 137 2.61 11.54 -5.52
N THR A 138 3.20 11.80 -6.69
CA THR A 138 3.01 13.06 -7.41
C THR A 138 1.85 12.93 -8.38
N LEU A 139 0.81 13.74 -8.20
CA LEU A 139 -0.36 13.77 -9.06
C LEU A 139 -0.07 14.48 -10.40
N ASN A 140 -1.00 14.39 -11.37
CA ASN A 140 -0.84 14.97 -12.70
C ASN A 140 -0.68 16.50 -12.70
N ASP A 141 -1.19 17.18 -11.70
CA ASP A 141 -1.08 18.63 -11.50
C ASP A 141 0.19 19.06 -10.73
N GLY A 142 1.03 18.09 -10.37
CA GLY A 142 2.25 18.29 -9.60
C GLY A 142 2.06 18.31 -8.08
N THR A 143 0.83 18.10 -7.58
CA THR A 143 0.58 17.97 -6.14
C THR A 143 1.24 16.70 -5.62
N GLU A 144 1.98 16.79 -4.52
CA GLU A 144 2.53 15.64 -3.81
C GLU A 144 1.54 15.20 -2.71
N VAL A 145 1.32 13.90 -2.61
CA VAL A 145 0.44 13.25 -1.62
C VAL A 145 1.25 12.23 -0.85
N ASP A 146 1.27 12.34 0.48
CA ASP A 146 1.90 11.35 1.35
C ASP A 146 1.03 10.08 1.41
N VAL A 147 1.62 8.93 1.06
CA VAL A 147 0.93 7.64 1.12
C VAL A 147 1.80 6.63 1.86
N ASP A 148 1.30 6.14 2.98
CA ASP A 148 1.96 5.14 3.80
C ASP A 148 1.33 3.76 3.60
N PHE A 149 2.17 2.76 3.38
CA PHE A 149 1.75 1.36 3.40
C PHE A 149 2.08 0.76 4.76
N VAL A 150 1.05 0.44 5.54
CA VAL A 150 1.22 -0.24 6.82
C VAL A 150 1.34 -1.73 6.57
N MET A 151 2.47 -2.29 6.91
CA MET A 151 2.81 -3.68 6.64
C MET A 151 2.98 -4.49 7.92
N ILE A 152 2.59 -5.74 7.84
CA ILE A 152 2.82 -6.74 8.88
C ILE A 152 3.62 -7.91 8.31
N GLY A 153 4.41 -8.52 9.14
CA GLY A 153 5.19 -9.68 8.74
C GLY A 153 6.47 -9.82 9.55
N GLY A 154 7.42 -10.53 8.96
CA GLY A 154 8.74 -10.81 9.48
C GLY A 154 9.43 -11.88 8.64
N GLY A 155 10.76 -12.01 8.75
CA GLY A 155 11.51 -13.04 8.03
C GLY A 155 11.50 -12.92 6.49
N GLY A 156 11.18 -11.73 5.96
CA GLY A 156 11.10 -11.46 4.52
C GLY A 156 9.69 -11.55 3.92
N GLU A 157 8.71 -12.02 4.67
CA GLU A 157 7.32 -12.06 4.22
C GLU A 157 6.52 -10.89 4.82
N TRP A 158 6.48 -9.77 4.11
CA TRP A 158 5.72 -8.59 4.49
C TRP A 158 4.50 -8.41 3.60
N ARG A 159 3.34 -8.08 4.22
CA ARG A 159 2.09 -7.82 3.52
C ARG A 159 1.44 -6.55 4.03
N VAL A 160 0.85 -5.79 3.12
CA VAL A 160 0.10 -4.58 3.44
C VAL A 160 -1.22 -4.95 4.12
N VAL A 161 -1.55 -4.26 5.19
CA VAL A 161 -2.83 -4.41 5.93
C VAL A 161 -3.63 -3.13 6.00
N ASP A 162 -3.00 -1.98 5.74
CA ASP A 162 -3.66 -0.68 5.67
C ASP A 162 -2.89 0.25 4.72
N ILE A 163 -3.58 1.20 4.15
CA ILE A 163 -3.02 2.35 3.44
C ILE A 163 -3.46 3.60 4.20
N GLU A 164 -2.53 4.52 4.42
CA GLU A 164 -2.82 5.83 4.96
C GLU A 164 -2.46 6.88 3.92
N ALA A 165 -3.41 7.71 3.50
CA ALA A 165 -3.17 8.84 2.63
C ALA A 165 -3.35 10.14 3.43
N GLU A 166 -2.35 11.04 3.41
CA GLU A 166 -2.36 12.27 4.20
C GLU A 166 -2.68 12.01 5.69
N GLY A 167 -2.15 10.92 6.26
CA GLY A 167 -2.40 10.50 7.64
C GLY A 167 -3.78 9.90 7.91
N VAL A 168 -4.63 9.74 6.89
CA VAL A 168 -5.96 9.15 6.99
C VAL A 168 -5.90 7.67 6.63
N SER A 169 -6.11 6.79 7.63
CA SER A 169 -6.15 5.33 7.45
C SER A 169 -7.45 4.88 6.79
N TYR A 170 -7.35 4.11 5.72
CA TYR A 170 -8.51 3.50 5.06
C TYR A 170 -9.20 2.48 5.96
N VAL A 171 -8.44 1.66 6.69
CA VAL A 171 -9.01 0.71 7.67
C VAL A 171 -9.82 1.45 8.74
N ARG A 172 -9.32 2.54 9.29
CA ARG A 172 -10.05 3.33 10.30
C ARG A 172 -11.30 3.99 9.72
N THR A 173 -11.22 4.48 8.50
CA THR A 173 -12.34 5.11 7.79
C THR A 173 -13.47 4.12 7.58
N TYR A 174 -13.18 2.96 6.96
CA TYR A 174 -14.19 1.92 6.72
C TYR A 174 -14.71 1.30 8.03
N ARG A 175 -13.86 1.13 9.04
CA ARG A 175 -14.30 0.71 10.37
C ARG A 175 -15.34 1.66 10.95
N SER A 176 -15.09 2.96 10.89
CA SER A 176 -16.01 3.97 11.41
C SER A 176 -17.34 3.96 10.67
N GLN A 177 -17.32 3.82 9.36
CA GLN A 177 -18.49 3.73 8.51
C GLN A 177 -19.29 2.46 8.81
N PHE A 178 -18.68 1.29 8.67
CA PHE A 178 -19.39 0.01 8.80
C PHE A 178 -19.84 -0.28 10.22
N ARG A 179 -19.15 0.24 11.24
CA ARG A 179 -19.62 0.10 12.63
C ARG A 179 -21.02 0.68 12.82
N VAL A 180 -21.31 1.82 12.19
CA VAL A 180 -22.62 2.45 12.27
C VAL A 180 -23.66 1.61 11.50
N ASP A 181 -23.31 1.22 10.28
CA ASP A 181 -24.21 0.47 9.39
C ASP A 181 -24.52 -0.92 9.98
N ILE A 182 -23.51 -1.62 10.54
CA ILE A 182 -23.69 -2.93 11.20
C ILE A 182 -24.59 -2.80 12.44
N ALA A 183 -24.45 -1.73 13.21
CA ALA A 183 -25.26 -1.51 14.42
C ALA A 183 -26.75 -1.29 14.09
N VAL A 184 -27.06 -0.72 12.93
CA VAL A 184 -28.44 -0.44 12.49
C VAL A 184 -29.03 -1.62 11.74
N ASP A 185 -28.31 -2.14 10.73
CA ASP A 185 -28.85 -3.06 9.73
C ASP A 185 -28.22 -4.46 9.76
N GLY A 186 -27.19 -4.66 10.59
CA GLY A 186 -26.44 -5.91 10.72
C GLY A 186 -25.36 -6.11 9.65
N LEU A 187 -24.43 -7.04 9.92
CA LEU A 187 -23.30 -7.35 9.03
C LEU A 187 -23.75 -7.86 7.66
N GLY A 188 -24.83 -8.65 7.60
CA GLY A 188 -25.37 -9.19 6.35
C GLY A 188 -25.72 -8.08 5.35
N SER A 189 -26.36 -7.01 5.81
CA SER A 189 -26.75 -5.87 4.99
C SER A 189 -25.53 -5.10 4.45
N VAL A 190 -24.47 -4.97 5.26
CA VAL A 190 -23.23 -4.36 4.79
C VAL A 190 -22.57 -5.21 3.70
N ILE A 191 -22.54 -6.54 3.86
CA ILE A 191 -22.01 -7.45 2.83
C ILE A 191 -22.82 -7.33 1.54
N GLU A 192 -24.14 -7.39 1.62
CA GLU A 192 -25.03 -7.23 0.47
C GLU A 192 -24.83 -5.88 -0.23
N TRP A 193 -24.67 -4.81 0.54
CA TRP A 193 -24.38 -3.48 -0.02
C TRP A 193 -23.04 -3.46 -0.78
N LEU A 194 -21.99 -4.07 -0.24
CA LEU A 194 -20.68 -4.18 -0.90
C LEU A 194 -20.80 -4.97 -2.22
N GLU A 195 -21.46 -6.15 -2.19
CA GLU A 195 -21.71 -6.98 -3.36
C GLU A 195 -22.49 -6.22 -4.47
N GLN A 196 -23.54 -5.48 -4.08
CA GLN A 196 -24.32 -4.66 -5.00
C GLN A 196 -23.50 -3.51 -5.60
N LYS A 197 -22.66 -2.85 -4.79
CA LYS A 197 -21.80 -1.78 -5.27
C LYS A 197 -20.74 -2.28 -6.23
N ALA A 198 -20.10 -3.40 -5.93
CA ALA A 198 -19.14 -4.05 -6.83
C ALA A 198 -19.79 -4.38 -8.18
N ALA A 199 -21.01 -4.93 -8.16
CA ALA A 199 -21.76 -5.29 -9.40
C ALA A 199 -22.31 -4.09 -10.16
N SER A 200 -22.47 -2.91 -9.52
CA SER A 200 -23.12 -1.74 -10.13
C SER A 200 -22.20 -0.80 -10.89
N VAL A 201 -20.87 -0.99 -10.79
CA VAL A 201 -19.89 -0.19 -11.54
C VAL A 201 -19.85 -0.74 -12.97
N PRO A 202 -20.36 -0.03 -13.98
CA PRO A 202 -20.28 -0.49 -15.35
C PRO A 202 -18.84 -0.49 -15.82
N ALA A 203 -18.44 -1.51 -16.57
CA ALA A 203 -17.12 -1.66 -17.19
C ALA A 203 -16.69 -0.48 -18.10
N SER A 204 -17.50 0.57 -18.19
CA SER A 204 -17.31 1.69 -19.12
C SER A 204 -17.67 3.07 -18.54
N ALA A 205 -17.64 3.26 -17.22
CA ALA A 205 -17.99 4.55 -16.60
C ALA A 205 -16.76 5.45 -16.40
N THR A 206 -15.98 5.67 -17.47
CA THR A 206 -15.01 6.78 -17.48
C THR A 206 -15.14 7.55 -18.79
N ARG A 207 -15.83 8.67 -18.72
CA ARG A 207 -15.74 9.75 -19.73
C ARG A 207 -14.98 10.90 -19.12
#